data_e96dbbe32ebd49a22b48292d1da2724f
#
_entry.id   e96dbbe32ebd49a22b48292d1da2724f
#
_cell.length_a   1.000
_cell.length_b   1.000
_cell.length_c   1.000
_cell.angle_alpha   90.00
_cell.angle_beta   90.00
_cell.angle_gamma   90.00
#
_symmetry.space_group_name_H-M   'P 1'
#
loop_
_entity.id
_entity.type
_entity.pdbx_description
1 polymer ?
#
loop_
_entity_poly.entity_id
_entity_poly.type
_entity_poly.pdbx_seq_one_letter_code
_entity_poly.pdbx_strand_id
1 'polypeptide(L)'
;MTIEQLNNEFEQARPQLKSYILRITASIEDTEDIVQDTFIKASEKIDTFRADSSVKTWFFTIASNLAKDNLRAQKRWTENVTDICKAKALSNPSYFTEVMQIQQTSPHGQFEIKEHITFCLTCISKSLPLEQQICILLKEVYEFKVSEITQIL
;
A
#
# COMPACT_ATOMS: atom_id res chain seq x y z
N MET A 1 -10.62 -12.34 -21.41
CA MET A 1 -10.89 -12.70 -20.00
C MET A 1 -12.38 -12.60 -19.75
N THR A 2 -12.99 -13.58 -19.09
CA THR A 2 -14.42 -13.53 -18.76
C THR A 2 -14.62 -12.75 -17.43
N ILE A 3 -15.86 -12.27 -17.20
CA ILE A 3 -16.19 -11.58 -15.94
C ILE A 3 -16.02 -12.49 -14.72
N GLU A 4 -16.27 -13.78 -14.87
CA GLU A 4 -16.08 -14.77 -13.82
C GLU A 4 -14.59 -14.96 -13.48
N GLN A 5 -13.73 -15.02 -14.48
CA GLN A 5 -12.28 -15.04 -14.28
C GLN A 5 -11.78 -13.76 -13.62
N LEU A 6 -12.29 -12.58 -14.05
CA LEU A 6 -11.95 -11.31 -13.43
C LEU A 6 -12.32 -11.29 -11.94
N ASN A 7 -13.52 -11.76 -11.61
CA ASN A 7 -13.98 -11.82 -10.23
C ASN A 7 -13.07 -12.70 -9.36
N ASN A 8 -12.71 -13.89 -9.85
CA ASN A 8 -11.82 -14.79 -9.12
C ASN A 8 -10.43 -14.19 -8.87
N GLU A 9 -9.84 -13.56 -9.91
CA GLU A 9 -8.55 -12.87 -9.81
C GLU A 9 -8.62 -11.67 -8.84
N PHE A 10 -9.74 -10.94 -8.87
CA PHE A 10 -9.95 -9.81 -7.98
C PHE A 10 -10.06 -10.23 -6.52
N GLU A 11 -10.83 -11.27 -6.22
CA GLU A 11 -10.96 -11.76 -4.83
C GLU A 11 -9.63 -12.28 -4.27
N GLN A 12 -8.76 -12.85 -5.10
CA GLN A 12 -7.40 -13.23 -4.68
C GLN A 12 -6.50 -12.00 -4.42
N ALA A 13 -6.62 -10.96 -5.22
CA ALA A 13 -5.82 -9.74 -5.07
C ALA A 13 -6.36 -8.79 -4.00
N ARG A 14 -7.65 -8.87 -3.68
CA ARG A 14 -8.38 -7.93 -2.80
C ARG A 14 -7.73 -7.68 -1.44
N PRO A 15 -7.25 -8.69 -0.68
CA PRO A 15 -6.62 -8.44 0.61
C PRO A 15 -5.36 -7.56 0.50
N GLN A 16 -4.53 -7.84 -0.50
CA GLN A 16 -3.31 -7.06 -0.74
C GLN A 16 -3.63 -5.66 -1.24
N LEU A 17 -4.61 -5.54 -2.14
CA LEU A 17 -5.07 -4.27 -2.69
C LEU A 17 -5.64 -3.38 -1.58
N LYS A 18 -6.47 -3.94 -0.70
CA LYS A 18 -7.03 -3.24 0.46
C LYS A 18 -5.94 -2.75 1.41
N SER A 19 -4.99 -3.62 1.77
CA SER A 19 -3.83 -3.24 2.59
C SER A 19 -3.01 -2.12 1.94
N TYR A 20 -2.77 -2.20 0.64
CA TYR A 20 -2.03 -1.20 -0.12
C TYR A 20 -2.72 0.17 -0.11
N ILE A 21 -4.01 0.22 -0.43
CA ILE A 21 -4.77 1.47 -0.47
C ILE A 21 -4.89 2.08 0.93
N LEU A 22 -5.10 1.27 1.99
CA LEU A 22 -5.15 1.76 3.36
C LEU A 22 -3.84 2.44 3.78
N ARG A 23 -2.68 1.93 3.34
CA ARG A 23 -1.38 2.56 3.60
C ARG A 23 -1.22 3.90 2.91
N ILE A 24 -1.84 4.08 1.76
CA ILE A 24 -1.80 5.33 1.00
C ILE A 24 -2.79 6.34 1.57
N THR A 25 -4.04 5.95 1.77
CA THR A 25 -5.14 6.85 2.16
C THR A 25 -5.21 7.14 3.66
N ALA A 26 -4.77 6.19 4.49
CA ALA A 26 -4.96 6.19 5.93
C ALA A 26 -6.44 6.32 6.36
N SER A 27 -7.37 5.91 5.50
CA SER A 27 -8.82 5.99 5.70
C SER A 27 -9.47 4.65 5.31
N ILE A 28 -10.19 4.05 6.24
CA ILE A 28 -10.91 2.78 5.99
C ILE A 28 -12.02 3.00 4.96
N GLU A 29 -12.78 4.09 5.09
CA GLU A 29 -13.88 4.44 4.20
C GLU A 29 -13.38 4.64 2.76
N ASP A 30 -12.38 5.50 2.56
CA ASP A 30 -11.78 5.71 1.23
C ASP A 30 -11.20 4.42 0.65
N THR A 31 -10.65 3.55 1.51
CA THR A 31 -10.09 2.26 1.08
C THR A 31 -11.16 1.35 0.51
N GLU A 32 -12.29 1.20 1.20
CA GLU A 32 -13.40 0.37 0.73
C GLU A 32 -13.97 0.90 -0.59
N ASP A 33 -14.17 2.21 -0.69
CA ASP A 33 -14.67 2.85 -1.90
C ASP A 33 -13.71 2.65 -3.08
N ILE A 34 -12.42 2.88 -2.89
CA ILE A 34 -11.42 2.72 -3.95
C ILE A 34 -11.29 1.26 -4.38
N VAL A 35 -11.35 0.31 -3.45
CA VAL A 35 -11.29 -1.13 -3.78
C VAL A 35 -12.52 -1.53 -4.60
N GLN A 36 -13.71 -1.07 -4.23
CA GLN A 36 -14.94 -1.31 -4.97
C GLN A 36 -14.90 -0.67 -6.36
N ASP A 37 -14.51 0.59 -6.46
CA ASP A 37 -14.37 1.32 -7.71
C ASP A 37 -13.32 0.68 -8.63
N THR A 38 -12.26 0.09 -8.06
CA THR A 38 -11.25 -0.67 -8.82
C THR A 38 -11.88 -1.84 -9.55
N PHE A 39 -12.75 -2.60 -8.88
CA PHE A 39 -13.46 -3.71 -9.50
C PHE A 39 -14.43 -3.25 -10.59
N ILE A 40 -15.20 -2.19 -10.33
CA ILE A 40 -16.14 -1.62 -11.29
C ILE A 40 -15.39 -1.18 -12.54
N LYS A 41 -14.31 -0.39 -12.40
CA LYS A 41 -13.52 0.09 -13.53
C LYS A 41 -12.80 -1.04 -14.28
N ALA A 42 -12.34 -2.08 -13.58
CA ALA A 42 -11.77 -3.26 -14.22
C ALA A 42 -12.84 -4.00 -15.03
N SER A 43 -14.05 -4.16 -14.50
CA SER A 43 -15.16 -4.80 -15.20
C SER A 43 -15.58 -4.03 -16.46
N GLU A 44 -15.65 -2.71 -16.40
CA GLU A 44 -15.96 -1.85 -17.56
C GLU A 44 -14.88 -1.92 -18.65
N LYS A 45 -13.62 -2.18 -18.27
CA LYS A 45 -12.47 -2.21 -19.19
C LYS A 45 -11.97 -3.61 -19.52
N ILE A 46 -12.73 -4.63 -19.18
CA ILE A 46 -12.31 -6.03 -19.34
C ILE A 46 -11.94 -6.37 -20.80
N ASP A 47 -12.67 -5.81 -21.77
CA ASP A 47 -12.44 -6.02 -23.19
C ASP A 47 -11.16 -5.32 -23.71
N THR A 48 -10.66 -4.34 -22.96
CA THR A 48 -9.44 -3.59 -23.31
C THR A 48 -8.19 -4.19 -22.68
N PHE A 49 -8.34 -5.16 -21.80
CA PHE A 49 -7.21 -5.82 -21.15
C PHE A 49 -6.41 -6.65 -22.14
N ARG A 50 -5.18 -6.22 -22.46
CA ARG A 50 -4.32 -6.84 -23.49
C ARG A 50 -3.39 -7.93 -22.99
N ALA A 51 -3.42 -8.24 -21.67
CA ALA A 51 -2.50 -9.19 -21.04
C ALA A 51 -1.00 -8.84 -21.19
N ASP A 52 -0.67 -7.58 -21.45
CA ASP A 52 0.71 -7.08 -21.48
C ASP A 52 1.33 -7.01 -20.06
N SER A 53 0.49 -7.13 -19.06
CA SER A 53 0.85 -7.22 -17.64
C SER A 53 0.02 -8.30 -16.94
N SER A 54 0.41 -8.67 -15.70
CA SER A 54 -0.43 -9.52 -14.86
C SER A 54 -1.75 -8.82 -14.52
N VAL A 55 -2.82 -9.59 -14.34
CA VAL A 55 -4.12 -9.05 -13.89
C VAL A 55 -3.96 -8.31 -12.56
N LYS A 56 -3.12 -8.84 -11.67
CA LYS A 56 -2.75 -8.18 -10.41
C LYS A 56 -2.14 -6.80 -10.65
N THR A 57 -1.14 -6.68 -11.53
CA THR A 57 -0.51 -5.39 -11.89
C THR A 57 -1.55 -4.41 -12.41
N TRP A 58 -2.47 -4.88 -13.24
CA TRP A 58 -3.55 -4.06 -13.78
C TRP A 58 -4.50 -3.53 -12.69
N PHE A 59 -4.91 -4.37 -11.72
CA PHE A 59 -5.70 -3.90 -10.57
C PHE A 59 -4.96 -2.83 -9.77
N PHE A 60 -3.67 -3.04 -9.50
CA PHE A 60 -2.86 -2.06 -8.77
C PHE A 60 -2.69 -0.74 -9.55
N THR A 61 -2.64 -0.78 -10.89
CA THR A 61 -2.64 0.42 -11.74
C THR A 61 -3.93 1.22 -11.56
N ILE A 62 -5.09 0.57 -11.65
CA ILE A 62 -6.39 1.22 -11.48
C ILE A 62 -6.53 1.81 -10.07
N ALA A 63 -6.21 1.02 -9.05
CA ALA A 63 -6.30 1.42 -7.66
C ALA A 63 -5.36 2.58 -7.31
N SER A 64 -4.13 2.56 -7.82
CA SER A 64 -3.16 3.65 -7.61
C SER A 64 -3.65 4.97 -8.19
N ASN A 65 -4.23 4.94 -9.39
CA ASN A 65 -4.79 6.14 -10.01
C ASN A 65 -5.98 6.68 -9.22
N LEU A 66 -6.89 5.82 -8.78
CA LEU A 66 -8.00 6.20 -7.92
C LEU A 66 -7.54 6.80 -6.59
N ALA A 67 -6.53 6.20 -5.96
CA ALA A 67 -5.97 6.72 -4.71
C ALA A 67 -5.30 8.08 -4.89
N LYS A 68 -4.54 8.27 -5.99
CA LYS A 68 -3.95 9.56 -6.33
C LYS A 68 -5.02 10.65 -6.50
N ASP A 69 -6.10 10.34 -7.22
CA ASP A 69 -7.20 11.27 -7.46
C ASP A 69 -7.93 11.61 -6.14
N ASN A 70 -8.21 10.62 -5.30
CA ASN A 70 -8.82 10.80 -3.98
C ASN A 70 -7.99 11.72 -3.09
N LEU A 71 -6.67 11.48 -2.99
CA LEU A 71 -5.78 12.30 -2.16
C LEU A 71 -5.64 13.72 -2.68
N ARG A 72 -5.57 13.92 -4.01
CA ARG A 72 -5.54 15.25 -4.62
C ARG A 72 -6.81 16.03 -4.32
N ALA A 73 -7.98 15.39 -4.44
CA ALA A 73 -9.26 16.02 -4.16
C ALA A 73 -9.42 16.44 -2.69
N GLN A 74 -8.88 15.64 -1.77
CA GLN A 74 -9.05 15.86 -0.33
C GLN A 74 -7.96 16.73 0.30
N LYS A 75 -6.90 17.10 -0.44
CA LYS A 75 -5.71 17.84 0.07
C LYS A 75 -5.14 17.24 1.37
N ARG A 76 -5.24 15.92 1.55
CA ARG A 76 -4.86 15.20 2.78
C ARG A 76 -3.35 15.01 2.95
N TRP A 77 -2.55 15.45 2.00
CA TRP A 77 -1.12 15.30 2.09
C TRP A 77 -0.53 16.30 3.08
N THR A 78 -0.07 15.83 4.22
CA THR A 78 0.70 16.61 5.19
C THR A 78 2.12 16.11 5.24
N GLU A 79 3.08 16.99 4.97
CA GLU A 79 4.52 16.70 5.02
C GLU A 79 5.06 16.41 6.44
N ASN A 80 4.22 16.57 7.47
CA ASN A 80 4.62 16.53 8.89
C ASN A 80 4.59 15.15 9.56
N VAL A 81 4.28 14.06 8.87
CA VAL A 81 4.15 12.74 9.51
C VAL A 81 5.50 12.23 10.05
N THR A 82 6.60 12.54 9.37
CA THR A 82 7.94 12.14 9.82
C THR A 82 8.31 12.81 11.14
N ASP A 83 7.96 14.07 11.31
CA ASP A 83 8.25 14.81 12.53
C ASP A 83 7.42 14.30 13.73
N ILE A 84 6.17 13.92 13.48
CA ILE A 84 5.31 13.29 14.49
C ILE A 84 5.86 11.91 14.88
N CYS A 85 6.29 11.09 13.93
CA CYS A 85 6.89 9.79 14.21
C CYS A 85 8.23 9.89 14.94
N LYS A 86 9.08 10.85 14.57
CA LYS A 86 10.33 11.16 15.29
C LYS A 86 10.06 11.63 16.71
N ALA A 87 9.12 12.53 16.92
CA ALA A 87 8.75 13.02 18.25
C ALA A 87 8.25 11.88 19.14
N LYS A 88 7.43 10.96 18.63
CA LYS A 88 6.98 9.77 19.36
C LYS A 88 8.12 8.81 19.68
N ALA A 89 9.04 8.56 18.77
CA ALA A 89 10.19 7.70 18.99
C ALA A 89 11.16 8.30 20.04
N LEU A 90 11.38 9.61 20.00
CA LEU A 90 12.24 10.32 20.94
C LEU A 90 11.61 10.45 22.34
N SER A 91 10.29 10.41 22.47
CA SER A 91 9.58 10.45 23.75
C SER A 91 9.67 9.14 24.55
N ASN A 92 10.14 8.06 23.94
CA ASN A 92 10.33 6.76 24.60
C ASN A 92 11.74 6.21 24.35
N PRO A 93 12.77 6.62 25.12
CA PRO A 93 14.16 6.20 24.94
C PRO A 93 14.39 4.68 25.10
N SER A 94 13.53 3.99 25.87
CA SER A 94 13.64 2.54 26.07
C SER A 94 13.10 1.72 24.90
N TYR A 95 12.33 2.34 24.03
CA TYR A 95 11.64 1.68 22.92
C TYR A 95 12.57 0.86 22.01
N PHE A 96 13.69 1.43 21.59
CA PHE A 96 14.68 0.72 20.75
C PHE A 96 15.34 -0.44 21.49
N THR A 97 15.60 -0.27 22.80
CA THR A 97 16.21 -1.32 23.62
C THR A 97 15.24 -2.48 23.82
N GLU A 98 13.97 -2.19 24.07
CA GLU A 98 12.89 -3.19 24.21
C GLU A 98 12.68 -3.95 22.90
N VAL A 99 12.61 -3.26 21.76
CA VAL A 99 12.48 -3.88 20.43
C VAL A 99 13.66 -4.82 20.16
N MET A 100 14.90 -4.39 20.45
CA MET A 100 16.09 -5.24 20.27
C MET A 100 16.08 -6.47 21.18
N GLN A 101 15.61 -6.35 22.43
CA GLN A 101 15.50 -7.48 23.35
C GLN A 101 14.45 -8.51 22.89
N ILE A 102 13.29 -8.04 22.42
CA ILE A 102 12.23 -8.90 21.89
C ILE A 102 12.72 -9.66 20.65
N GLN A 103 13.50 -9.00 19.79
CA GLN A 103 14.08 -9.61 18.60
C GLN A 103 14.97 -10.83 18.90
N GLN A 104 15.68 -10.78 20.01
CA GLN A 104 16.64 -11.83 20.37
C GLN A 104 15.99 -13.04 21.07
N THR A 105 14.75 -12.91 21.57
CA THR A 105 14.20 -13.85 22.55
C THR A 105 13.01 -14.70 22.08
N SER A 106 12.31 -14.38 20.99
CA SER A 106 11.16 -15.20 20.57
C SER A 106 10.79 -15.12 19.08
N PRO A 107 10.23 -16.19 18.48
CA PRO A 107 9.66 -16.17 17.13
C PRO A 107 8.50 -15.19 16.96
N HIS A 108 7.73 -14.94 18.03
CA HIS A 108 6.64 -13.96 18.06
C HIS A 108 7.19 -12.54 17.97
N GLY A 109 8.29 -12.25 18.64
CA GLY A 109 8.97 -10.95 18.55
C GLY A 109 9.49 -10.63 17.15
N GLN A 110 9.92 -11.64 16.39
CA GLN A 110 10.31 -11.45 14.98
C GLN A 110 9.13 -11.06 14.10
N PHE A 111 7.94 -11.58 14.37
CA PHE A 111 6.71 -11.21 13.67
C PHE A 111 6.32 -9.76 14.01
N GLU A 112 6.31 -9.39 15.29
CA GLU A 112 6.01 -8.02 15.73
C GLU A 112 6.98 -6.98 15.18
N ILE A 113 8.25 -7.33 15.05
CA ILE A 113 9.26 -6.46 14.43
C ILE A 113 9.00 -6.28 12.95
N LYS A 114 8.66 -7.34 12.23
CA LYS A 114 8.31 -7.26 10.81
C LYS A 114 7.11 -6.33 10.60
N GLU A 115 6.08 -6.46 11.44
CA GLU A 115 4.92 -5.57 11.45
C GLU A 115 5.34 -4.12 11.75
N HIS A 116 6.22 -3.92 12.74
CA HIS A 116 6.70 -2.61 13.14
C HIS A 116 7.55 -1.95 12.04
N ILE A 117 8.47 -2.69 11.44
CA ILE A 117 9.28 -2.21 10.30
C ILE A 117 8.37 -1.78 9.15
N THR A 118 7.33 -2.57 8.85
CA THR A 118 6.35 -2.24 7.83
C THR A 118 5.58 -0.96 8.17
N PHE A 119 5.22 -0.77 9.44
CA PHE A 119 4.59 0.46 9.92
C PHE A 119 5.54 1.67 9.83
N CYS A 120 6.79 1.53 10.27
CA CYS A 120 7.82 2.58 10.16
C CYS A 120 8.08 2.96 8.70
N LEU A 121 8.17 1.97 7.81
CA LEU A 121 8.34 2.22 6.38
C LEU A 121 7.16 3.04 5.82
N THR A 122 5.94 2.73 6.24
CA THR A 122 4.74 3.50 5.86
C THR A 122 4.80 4.94 6.39
N CYS A 123 5.22 5.14 7.64
CA CYS A 123 5.38 6.47 8.22
C CYS A 123 6.46 7.30 7.52
N ILE A 124 7.61 6.69 7.23
CA ILE A 124 8.71 7.36 6.51
C ILE A 124 8.28 7.69 5.08
N SER A 125 7.60 6.77 4.41
CA SER A 125 7.15 6.98 3.03
C SER A 125 6.17 8.13 2.93
N LYS A 126 5.38 8.41 3.97
CA LYS A 126 4.44 9.55 3.98
C LYS A 126 5.10 10.94 3.98
N SER A 127 6.40 11.04 4.23
CA SER A 127 7.17 12.27 4.07
C SER A 127 7.65 12.51 2.63
N LEU A 128 7.49 11.52 1.76
CA LEU A 128 7.90 11.58 0.36
C LEU A 128 6.74 12.05 -0.53
N PRO A 129 7.04 12.60 -1.71
CA PRO A 129 6.03 12.80 -2.74
C PRO A 129 5.25 11.52 -3.00
N LEU A 130 3.96 11.63 -3.27
CA LEU A 130 3.02 10.50 -3.36
C LEU A 130 3.50 9.39 -4.29
N GLU A 131 4.07 9.75 -5.44
CA GLU A 131 4.58 8.76 -6.42
C GLU A 131 5.78 7.99 -5.91
N GLN A 132 6.66 8.64 -5.16
CA GLN A 132 7.79 7.98 -4.51
C GLN A 132 7.32 7.05 -3.37
N GLN A 133 6.31 7.46 -2.62
CA GLN A 133 5.68 6.63 -1.61
C GLN A 133 5.08 5.36 -2.22
N ILE A 134 4.32 5.50 -3.30
CA ILE A 134 3.72 4.39 -4.04
C ILE A 134 4.83 3.44 -4.54
N CYS A 135 5.89 3.99 -5.11
CA CYS A 135 7.02 3.23 -5.62
C CYS A 135 7.68 2.36 -4.53
N ILE A 136 7.96 2.93 -3.36
CA ILE A 136 8.55 2.21 -2.22
C ILE A 136 7.60 1.12 -1.71
N LEU A 137 6.32 1.41 -1.54
CA LEU A 137 5.34 0.43 -1.08
C LEU A 137 5.25 -0.76 -2.05
N LEU A 138 5.13 -0.51 -3.34
CA LEU A 138 5.07 -1.56 -4.35
C LEU A 138 6.33 -2.42 -4.36
N LYS A 139 7.52 -1.80 -4.22
CA LYS A 139 8.80 -2.50 -4.26
C LYS A 139 9.06 -3.30 -2.98
N GLU A 140 8.98 -2.65 -1.82
CA GLU A 140 9.48 -3.18 -0.55
C GLU A 140 8.43 -3.98 0.25
N VAL A 141 7.14 -3.66 0.07
CA VAL A 141 6.06 -4.32 0.82
C VAL A 141 5.33 -5.36 -0.04
N TYR A 142 5.09 -5.05 -1.31
CA TYR A 142 4.30 -5.91 -2.21
C TYR A 142 5.14 -6.67 -3.23
N GLU A 143 6.47 -6.47 -3.21
CA GLU A 143 7.47 -7.22 -3.98
C GLU A 143 7.26 -7.18 -5.50
N PHE A 144 6.70 -6.09 -6.02
CA PHE A 144 6.58 -5.90 -7.47
C PHE A 144 7.94 -5.71 -8.12
N LYS A 145 8.09 -6.21 -9.34
CA LYS A 145 9.27 -5.95 -10.17
C LYS A 145 9.29 -4.50 -10.63
N VAL A 146 10.48 -3.95 -10.86
CA VAL A 146 10.62 -2.55 -11.35
C VAL A 146 9.85 -2.34 -12.65
N SER A 147 9.84 -3.31 -13.57
CA SER A 147 9.07 -3.25 -14.82
C SER A 147 7.54 -3.19 -14.60
N GLU A 148 7.03 -3.80 -13.55
CA GLU A 148 5.61 -3.74 -13.18
C GLU A 148 5.28 -2.41 -12.50
N ILE A 149 6.19 -1.90 -11.66
CA ILE A 149 6.04 -0.59 -10.99
C ILE A 149 5.96 0.53 -12.03
N THR A 150 6.76 0.47 -13.09
CA THR A 150 6.70 1.46 -14.19
C THR A 150 5.38 1.41 -14.99
N GLN A 151 4.65 0.32 -14.93
CA GLN A 151 3.31 0.21 -15.55
C GLN A 151 2.21 0.73 -14.61
N ILE A 152 2.44 0.62 -13.29
CA ILE A 152 1.48 1.07 -12.27
C ILE A 152 1.50 2.60 -12.10
N LEU A 153 2.66 3.22 -12.24
CA LEU A 153 2.87 4.66 -12.06
C LEU A 153 2.53 5.47 -13.30
#